data_756a79e242e6f43a1ace118e269ed1a8
#
_entry.id   756a79e242e6f43a1ace118e269ed1a8
#
_cell.length_a   1.000
_cell.length_b   1.000
_cell.length_c   1.000
_cell.angle_alpha   90.00
_cell.angle_beta   90.00
_cell.angle_gamma   90.00
#
_symmetry.space_group_name_H-M   'P 1'
#
loop_
_entity.id
_entity.type
_entity.pdbx_description
1 polymer ?
#
loop_
_entity_poly.entity_id
_entity_poly.type
_entity_poly.pdbx_seq_one_letter_code
_entity_poly.pdbx_strand_id
1 'polypeptide(L)'
;IMLHAYMLTQSGIPMLYSGDELGQVNDYSYKNDPEKCADSRYIHRGKLPWELAEDKEDVTTVQGKIFQTLDRLEKIRRQEITFDKDADVYTYDVHDDSILCVLREYKGRRFFGIFNFSNQEKTAWMQEKGMYRNLLTGEKAELKDISLSGYEFHWYGN
;
A
#
# COMPACT_ATOMS: atom_id res chain seq x y z
N ILE A 1 -5.42 0.16 -3.23
CA ILE A 1 -4.82 -0.24 -1.94
C ILE A 1 -3.32 -0.50 -2.10
N MET A 2 -2.89 -1.38 -3.03
CA MET A 2 -1.47 -1.77 -3.20
C MET A 2 -0.53 -0.56 -3.37
N LEU A 3 -0.87 0.43 -4.19
CA LEU A 3 -0.05 1.65 -4.38
C LEU A 3 0.11 2.46 -3.08
N HIS A 4 -0.93 2.55 -2.27
CA HIS A 4 -0.84 3.19 -0.96
C HIS A 4 0.03 2.38 0.01
N ALA A 5 -0.11 1.05 -0.01
CA ALA A 5 0.77 0.18 0.76
C ALA A 5 2.24 0.36 0.35
N TYR A 6 2.52 0.48 -0.95
CA TYR A 6 3.88 0.79 -1.43
C TYR A 6 4.34 2.19 -0.95
N MET A 7 3.53 3.23 -1.12
CA MET A 7 3.84 4.58 -0.65
C MET A 7 4.18 4.59 0.85
N LEU A 8 3.42 3.86 1.65
CA LEU A 8 3.65 3.74 3.09
C LEU A 8 4.96 3.01 3.44
N THR A 9 5.60 2.29 2.52
CA THR A 9 6.94 1.71 2.78
C THR A 9 8.08 2.68 2.54
N GLN A 10 7.82 3.83 1.94
CA GLN A 10 8.87 4.80 1.63
C GLN A 10 9.31 5.60 2.85
N SER A 11 10.54 6.16 2.78
CA SER A 11 11.02 7.10 3.80
C SER A 11 10.31 8.45 3.67
N GLY A 12 10.30 9.20 4.78
CA GLY A 12 9.65 10.50 4.84
C GLY A 12 8.24 10.43 5.42
N ILE A 13 7.46 11.49 5.20
CA ILE A 13 6.09 11.63 5.70
C ILE A 13 5.13 11.19 4.59
N PRO A 14 4.42 10.06 4.76
CA PRO A 14 3.42 9.64 3.79
C PRO A 14 2.24 10.62 3.80
N MET A 15 1.73 10.93 2.62
CA MET A 15 0.57 11.81 2.47
C MET A 15 -0.53 11.07 1.70
N LEU A 16 -1.72 10.98 2.29
CA LEU A 16 -2.93 10.57 1.60
C LEU A 16 -3.62 11.81 1.03
N TYR A 17 -4.09 11.72 -0.20
CA TYR A 17 -4.94 12.76 -0.76
C TYR A 17 -6.36 12.58 -0.21
N SER A 18 -7.01 13.71 0.12
CA SER A 18 -8.38 13.68 0.67
C SER A 18 -9.34 12.95 -0.26
N GLY A 19 -10.00 11.92 0.26
CA GLY A 19 -10.91 11.06 -0.48
C GLY A 19 -10.33 9.73 -0.93
N ASP A 20 -9.00 9.58 -0.97
CA ASP A 20 -8.36 8.30 -1.30
C ASP A 20 -8.79 7.21 -0.31
N GLU A 21 -8.93 7.57 0.96
CA GLU A 21 -9.37 6.70 2.05
C GLU A 21 -10.80 6.17 1.89
N LEU A 22 -11.60 6.82 1.04
CA LEU A 22 -12.96 6.39 0.69
C LEU A 22 -13.07 5.91 -0.75
N GLY A 23 -11.95 5.85 -1.48
CA GLY A 23 -11.94 5.44 -2.88
C GLY A 23 -12.62 6.42 -3.81
N GLN A 24 -12.53 7.73 -3.51
CA GLN A 24 -13.05 8.78 -4.39
C GLN A 24 -12.48 8.65 -5.80
N VAL A 25 -13.33 8.67 -6.80
CA VAL A 25 -12.95 8.59 -8.20
C VAL A 25 -12.71 9.97 -8.80
N ASN A 26 -11.99 10.01 -9.92
CA ASN A 26 -11.78 11.23 -10.69
C ASN A 26 -13.09 11.87 -11.16
N ASP A 27 -13.19 13.18 -11.00
CA ASP A 27 -14.34 13.96 -11.48
C ASP A 27 -14.01 14.61 -12.84
N TYR A 28 -14.59 14.10 -13.90
CA TYR A 28 -14.40 14.65 -15.24
C TYR A 28 -15.43 15.74 -15.60
N SER A 29 -16.38 16.06 -14.74
CA SER A 29 -17.40 17.08 -14.97
C SER A 29 -16.81 18.49 -15.07
N TYR A 30 -15.62 18.71 -14.52
CA TYR A 30 -14.91 19.99 -14.64
C TYR A 30 -14.71 20.47 -16.08
N LYS A 31 -14.66 19.54 -17.05
CA LYS A 31 -14.52 19.87 -18.49
C LYS A 31 -15.70 20.65 -19.04
N ASN A 32 -16.86 20.55 -18.40
CA ASN A 32 -18.09 21.25 -18.78
C ASN A 32 -18.23 22.61 -18.10
N ASP A 33 -17.30 22.96 -17.20
CA ASP A 33 -17.29 24.22 -16.46
C ASP A 33 -16.29 25.18 -17.14
N PRO A 34 -16.73 26.30 -17.74
CA PRO A 34 -15.84 27.24 -18.45
C PRO A 34 -14.72 27.82 -17.57
N GLU A 35 -14.95 27.92 -16.24
CA GLU A 35 -13.94 28.45 -15.30
C GLU A 35 -12.88 27.41 -14.90
N LYS A 36 -13.16 26.12 -15.10
CA LYS A 36 -12.31 25.01 -14.65
C LYS A 36 -11.72 24.19 -15.80
N CYS A 37 -12.36 24.17 -16.97
CA CYS A 37 -12.02 23.26 -18.07
C CYS A 37 -10.56 23.37 -18.55
N ALA A 38 -9.94 24.54 -18.38
CA ALA A 38 -8.55 24.78 -18.74
C ALA A 38 -7.52 24.25 -17.72
N ASP A 39 -7.95 23.84 -16.52
CA ASP A 39 -7.08 23.36 -15.44
C ASP A 39 -7.37 21.89 -15.12
N SER A 40 -6.52 20.99 -15.63
CA SER A 40 -6.68 19.54 -15.43
C SER A 40 -6.60 19.08 -13.97
N ARG A 41 -6.10 19.92 -13.05
CA ARG A 41 -6.05 19.59 -11.62
C ARG A 41 -7.44 19.42 -11.00
N TYR A 42 -8.47 19.98 -11.62
CA TYR A 42 -9.85 19.81 -11.15
C TYR A 42 -10.37 18.38 -11.27
N ILE A 43 -9.71 17.51 -12.03
CA ILE A 43 -10.03 16.07 -12.07
C ILE A 43 -10.01 15.41 -10.69
N HIS A 44 -9.13 15.90 -9.79
CA HIS A 44 -8.97 15.39 -8.43
C HIS A 44 -9.66 16.27 -7.37
N ARG A 45 -10.36 17.34 -7.79
CA ARG A 45 -10.98 18.32 -6.88
C ARG A 45 -12.50 18.26 -6.87
N GLY A 46 -13.05 17.09 -7.20
CA GLY A 46 -14.48 16.82 -7.06
C GLY A 46 -14.93 16.96 -5.60
N LYS A 47 -16.22 17.20 -5.41
CA LYS A 47 -16.79 17.20 -4.05
C LYS A 47 -16.64 15.81 -3.45
N LEU A 48 -16.17 15.75 -2.20
CA LEU A 48 -16.13 14.49 -1.46
C LEU A 48 -17.57 14.02 -1.20
N PRO A 49 -17.96 12.83 -1.68
CA PRO A 49 -19.28 12.28 -1.39
C PRO A 49 -19.30 11.72 0.03
N TRP A 50 -19.68 12.56 0.99
CA TRP A 50 -19.66 12.22 2.40
C TRP A 50 -20.51 11.02 2.79
N GLU A 51 -21.52 10.69 1.99
CA GLU A 51 -22.32 9.48 2.11
C GLU A 51 -21.49 8.20 2.00
N LEU A 52 -20.38 8.22 1.27
CA LEU A 52 -19.46 7.08 1.19
C LEU A 52 -18.72 6.82 2.52
N ALA A 53 -18.62 7.83 3.37
CA ALA A 53 -17.99 7.69 4.67
C ALA A 53 -18.84 6.87 5.66
N GLU A 54 -20.13 6.73 5.42
CA GLU A 54 -21.02 5.91 6.25
C GLU A 54 -20.64 4.43 6.16
N ASP A 55 -20.13 3.99 5.01
CA ASP A 55 -19.74 2.61 4.74
C ASP A 55 -18.33 2.23 5.19
N LYS A 56 -17.56 3.17 5.75
CA LYS A 56 -16.14 2.96 6.10
C LYS A 56 -15.87 1.81 7.09
N GLU A 57 -16.85 1.46 7.91
CA GLU A 57 -16.76 0.35 8.87
C GLU A 57 -17.21 -1.00 8.28
N ASP A 58 -17.88 -0.99 7.11
CA ASP A 58 -18.37 -2.21 6.47
C ASP A 58 -17.36 -2.75 5.45
N VAL A 59 -16.60 -3.75 5.86
CA VAL A 59 -15.57 -4.41 5.02
C VAL A 59 -16.15 -5.15 3.80
N THR A 60 -17.46 -5.27 3.65
CA THR A 60 -18.09 -5.84 2.45
C THR A 60 -18.16 -4.82 1.32
N THR A 61 -18.18 -3.53 1.63
CA THR A 61 -18.15 -2.44 0.67
C THR A 61 -16.74 -2.13 0.16
N VAL A 62 -16.64 -1.43 -0.96
CA VAL A 62 -15.36 -0.96 -1.50
C VAL A 62 -14.73 0.06 -0.56
N GLN A 63 -15.54 0.99 -0.05
CA GLN A 63 -15.13 2.06 0.88
C GLN A 63 -14.57 1.49 2.17
N GLY A 64 -15.30 0.57 2.79
CA GLY A 64 -14.85 -0.08 4.01
C GLY A 64 -13.57 -0.90 3.81
N LYS A 65 -13.45 -1.65 2.70
CA LYS A 65 -12.21 -2.35 2.37
C LYS A 65 -11.01 -1.41 2.25
N ILE A 66 -11.17 -0.29 1.56
CA ILE A 66 -10.11 0.70 1.39
C ILE A 66 -9.76 1.31 2.75
N PHE A 67 -10.76 1.86 3.45
CA PHE A 67 -10.57 2.57 4.72
C PHE A 67 -9.89 1.67 5.78
N GLN A 68 -10.46 0.49 6.03
CA GLN A 68 -9.95 -0.44 7.04
C GLN A 68 -8.54 -0.94 6.70
N THR A 69 -8.25 -1.15 5.41
CA THR A 69 -6.90 -1.58 5.01
C THR A 69 -5.89 -0.45 5.21
N LEU A 70 -6.20 0.79 4.81
CA LEU A 70 -5.31 1.93 4.99
C LEU A 70 -5.07 2.22 6.47
N ASP A 71 -6.11 2.26 7.30
CA ASP A 71 -6.01 2.43 8.76
C ASP A 71 -5.09 1.35 9.38
N ARG A 72 -5.23 0.10 8.95
CA ARG A 72 -4.38 -1.00 9.42
C ARG A 72 -2.93 -0.82 9.00
N LEU A 73 -2.66 -0.45 7.75
CA LEU A 73 -1.31 -0.19 7.25
C LEU A 73 -0.64 0.97 8.01
N GLU A 74 -1.37 2.04 8.27
CA GLU A 74 -0.88 3.16 9.07
C GLU A 74 -0.55 2.76 10.50
N LYS A 75 -1.39 1.95 11.15
CA LYS A 75 -1.14 1.42 12.49
C LYS A 75 0.12 0.55 12.52
N ILE A 76 0.30 -0.32 11.53
CA ILE A 76 1.51 -1.14 11.40
C ILE A 76 2.73 -0.23 11.25
N ARG A 77 2.69 0.75 10.32
CA ARG A 77 3.79 1.69 10.10
C ARG A 77 4.19 2.45 11.36
N ARG A 78 3.24 2.84 12.21
CA ARG A 78 3.53 3.54 13.48
C ARG A 78 4.17 2.65 14.53
N GLN A 79 3.89 1.36 14.51
CA GLN A 79 4.34 0.40 15.53
C GLN A 79 5.62 -0.34 15.15
N GLU A 80 5.84 -0.53 13.85
CA GLU A 80 6.97 -1.31 13.35
C GLU A 80 8.23 -0.45 13.32
N ILE A 81 9.24 -0.86 14.09
CA ILE A 81 10.47 -0.11 14.30
C ILE A 81 11.27 0.13 13.01
N THR A 82 11.13 -0.74 12.01
CA THR A 82 11.81 -0.62 10.72
C THR A 82 11.31 0.57 9.87
N PHE A 83 10.25 1.23 10.29
CA PHE A 83 9.78 2.49 9.68
C PHE A 83 10.38 3.75 10.33
N ASP A 84 11.34 3.59 11.25
CA ASP A 84 12.08 4.73 11.80
C ASP A 84 12.73 5.55 10.66
N LYS A 85 12.89 6.86 10.89
CA LYS A 85 13.48 7.80 9.90
C LYS A 85 14.92 7.46 9.54
N ASP A 86 15.63 6.84 10.46
CA ASP A 86 17.03 6.45 10.32
C ASP A 86 17.21 4.99 9.81
N ALA A 87 16.11 4.32 9.42
CA ALA A 87 16.17 2.99 8.83
C ALA A 87 16.73 3.04 7.41
N ASP A 88 17.59 2.10 7.10
CA ASP A 88 18.07 1.88 5.74
C ASP A 88 16.96 1.30 4.86
N VAL A 89 16.91 1.72 3.59
CA VAL A 89 15.90 1.27 2.63
C VAL A 89 16.57 0.83 1.34
N TYR A 90 16.26 -0.39 0.91
CA TYR A 90 16.83 -1.02 -0.28
C TYR A 90 15.75 -1.62 -1.17
N THR A 91 16.09 -1.87 -2.42
CA THR A 91 15.35 -2.79 -3.28
C THR A 91 15.97 -4.18 -3.14
N TYR A 92 15.15 -5.17 -2.84
CA TYR A 92 15.58 -6.57 -2.76
C TYR A 92 15.21 -7.28 -4.06
N ASP A 93 16.17 -7.97 -4.69
CA ASP A 93 15.93 -8.71 -5.93
C ASP A 93 15.14 -9.99 -5.62
N VAL A 94 14.03 -10.17 -6.31
CA VAL A 94 13.13 -11.32 -6.20
C VAL A 94 13.01 -12.10 -7.50
N HIS A 95 13.88 -11.82 -8.48
CA HIS A 95 14.00 -12.48 -9.77
C HIS A 95 12.73 -12.44 -10.64
N ASP A 96 11.87 -11.46 -10.49
CA ASP A 96 10.73 -11.17 -11.36
C ASP A 96 10.55 -9.65 -11.51
N ASP A 97 10.67 -9.14 -12.73
CA ASP A 97 10.58 -7.70 -13.06
C ASP A 97 9.20 -7.09 -12.79
N SER A 98 8.17 -7.92 -12.59
CA SER A 98 6.81 -7.48 -12.25
C SER A 98 6.60 -7.29 -10.76
N ILE A 99 7.56 -7.73 -9.94
CA ILE A 99 7.48 -7.66 -8.48
C ILE A 99 8.51 -6.67 -7.95
N LEU A 100 8.07 -5.72 -7.17
CA LEU A 100 8.95 -4.86 -6.39
C LEU A 100 8.99 -5.35 -4.95
N CYS A 101 10.19 -5.56 -4.43
CA CYS A 101 10.40 -5.86 -3.02
C CYS A 101 11.21 -4.73 -2.36
N VAL A 102 10.62 -4.09 -1.38
CA VAL A 102 11.25 -3.04 -0.54
C VAL A 102 11.71 -3.69 0.75
N LEU A 103 13.02 -3.64 1.01
CA LEU A 103 13.64 -4.04 2.27
C LEU A 103 13.89 -2.80 3.12
N ARG A 104 13.48 -2.83 4.38
CA ARG A 104 13.89 -1.85 5.39
C ARG A 104 14.63 -2.54 6.52
N GLU A 105 15.73 -1.93 6.96
CA GLU A 105 16.55 -2.48 8.05
C GLU A 105 16.76 -1.42 9.12
N TYR A 106 16.54 -1.81 10.37
CA TYR A 106 16.81 -0.95 11.52
C TYR A 106 17.06 -1.75 12.78
N LYS A 107 18.17 -1.48 13.47
CA LYS A 107 18.56 -2.13 14.74
C LYS A 107 18.44 -3.66 14.71
N GLY A 108 18.88 -4.28 13.62
CA GLY A 108 18.86 -5.73 13.45
C GLY A 108 17.48 -6.32 13.11
N ARG A 109 16.46 -5.48 12.94
CA ARG A 109 15.13 -5.88 12.45
C ARG A 109 15.05 -5.63 10.96
N ARG A 110 14.28 -6.48 10.27
CA ARG A 110 14.08 -6.41 8.83
C ARG A 110 12.60 -6.44 8.49
N PHE A 111 12.21 -5.62 7.55
CA PHE A 111 10.86 -5.57 6.97
C PHE A 111 10.97 -5.75 5.46
N PHE A 112 10.07 -6.56 4.91
CA PHE A 112 9.92 -6.75 3.47
C PHE A 112 8.50 -6.36 3.04
N GLY A 113 8.39 -5.37 2.16
CA GLY A 113 7.17 -5.04 1.44
C GLY A 113 7.27 -5.60 0.02
N ILE A 114 6.45 -6.58 -0.33
CA ILE A 114 6.48 -7.29 -1.60
C ILE A 114 5.20 -6.93 -2.38
N PHE A 115 5.34 -6.47 -3.62
CA PHE A 115 4.26 -5.91 -4.42
C PHE A 115 4.27 -6.49 -5.83
N ASN A 116 3.18 -7.12 -6.25
CA ASN A 116 3.01 -7.59 -7.63
C ASN A 116 2.31 -6.51 -8.47
N PHE A 117 3.07 -5.86 -9.38
CA PHE A 117 2.54 -4.82 -10.26
C PHE A 117 1.89 -5.36 -11.55
N SER A 118 1.76 -6.66 -11.68
CA SER A 118 1.05 -7.29 -12.79
C SER A 118 -0.38 -7.69 -12.41
N ASN A 119 -1.21 -7.97 -13.41
CA ASN A 119 -2.55 -8.53 -13.24
C ASN A 119 -2.58 -10.07 -13.18
N GLN A 120 -1.41 -10.71 -13.15
CA GLN A 120 -1.26 -12.17 -13.12
C GLN A 120 -0.68 -12.60 -11.77
N GLU A 121 -0.90 -13.86 -11.42
CA GLU A 121 -0.18 -14.46 -10.31
C GLU A 121 1.31 -14.53 -10.61
N LYS A 122 2.13 -14.16 -9.63
CA LYS A 122 3.59 -14.12 -9.70
C LYS A 122 4.21 -14.69 -8.43
N THR A 123 5.45 -15.15 -8.53
CA THR A 123 6.21 -15.67 -7.38
C THR A 123 7.44 -14.82 -7.15
N ALA A 124 7.55 -14.24 -5.96
CA ALA A 124 8.78 -13.61 -5.49
C ALA A 124 9.71 -14.69 -4.95
N TRP A 125 10.87 -14.86 -5.60
CA TRP A 125 11.91 -15.80 -5.19
C TRP A 125 12.84 -15.13 -4.19
N MET A 126 12.86 -15.62 -2.95
CA MET A 126 13.65 -15.03 -1.87
C MET A 126 14.54 -16.10 -1.22
N GLN A 127 15.64 -15.69 -0.61
CA GLN A 127 16.57 -16.59 0.10
C GLN A 127 16.82 -16.12 1.53
N GLU A 128 15.74 -15.68 2.19
CA GLU A 128 15.83 -15.18 3.55
C GLU A 128 15.78 -16.31 4.57
N LYS A 129 16.72 -16.24 5.54
CA LYS A 129 16.77 -17.22 6.62
C LYS A 129 15.91 -16.77 7.81
N GLY A 130 15.21 -17.71 8.41
CA GLY A 130 14.41 -17.47 9.60
C GLY A 130 12.93 -17.29 9.29
N MET A 131 12.18 -17.08 10.38
CA MET A 131 10.74 -16.91 10.31
C MET A 131 10.37 -15.43 10.34
N TYR A 132 9.56 -15.03 9.41
CA TYR A 132 8.96 -13.69 9.31
C TYR A 132 7.47 -13.76 9.58
N ARG A 133 6.92 -12.70 10.13
CA ARG A 133 5.50 -12.59 10.37
C ARG A 133 4.86 -11.68 9.31
N ASN A 134 3.85 -12.16 8.63
CA ASN A 134 2.99 -11.30 7.83
C ASN A 134 2.26 -10.32 8.76
N LEU A 135 2.54 -9.03 8.61
CA LEU A 135 2.04 -8.00 9.52
C LEU A 135 0.54 -7.72 9.32
N LEU A 136 -0.01 -8.17 8.18
CA LEU A 136 -1.43 -8.03 7.89
C LEU A 136 -2.25 -9.24 8.39
N THR A 137 -1.75 -10.45 8.26
CA THR A 137 -2.49 -11.66 8.68
C THR A 137 -2.06 -12.18 10.04
N GLY A 138 -0.82 -11.90 10.44
CA GLY A 138 -0.20 -12.42 11.66
C GLY A 138 0.46 -13.78 11.47
N GLU A 139 0.32 -14.41 10.33
CA GLU A 139 0.91 -15.69 9.99
C GLU A 139 2.43 -15.63 9.89
N LYS A 140 3.09 -16.73 10.27
CA LYS A 140 4.54 -16.86 10.16
C LYS A 140 4.90 -17.69 8.94
N ALA A 141 5.91 -17.24 8.19
CA ALA A 141 6.43 -17.92 7.01
C ALA A 141 7.95 -17.78 6.91
N GLU A 142 8.59 -18.74 6.27
CA GLU A 142 9.92 -18.55 5.68
C GLU A 142 9.76 -17.81 4.35
N LEU A 143 10.61 -16.80 4.13
CA LEU A 143 10.55 -16.04 2.87
C LEU A 143 11.43 -16.74 1.82
N LYS A 144 10.83 -17.66 1.07
CA LYS A 144 11.45 -18.37 -0.05
C LYS A 144 10.71 -18.08 -1.35
N ASP A 145 9.57 -18.73 -1.53
CA ASP A 145 8.74 -18.68 -2.72
C ASP A 145 7.40 -18.06 -2.32
N ILE A 146 7.28 -16.75 -2.42
CA ILE A 146 6.07 -16.03 -2.01
C ILE A 146 5.21 -15.81 -3.24
N SER A 147 4.08 -16.50 -3.33
CA SER A 147 3.09 -16.30 -4.38
C SER A 147 2.23 -15.08 -4.08
N LEU A 148 1.99 -14.27 -5.11
CA LEU A 148 1.14 -13.08 -5.05
C LEU A 148 0.18 -13.11 -6.24
N SER A 149 -1.11 -13.01 -5.98
CA SER A 149 -2.12 -12.77 -7.01
C SER A 149 -1.89 -11.42 -7.72
N GLY A 150 -2.59 -11.17 -8.81
CA GLY A 150 -2.48 -9.90 -9.51
C GLY A 150 -2.81 -8.72 -8.60
N TYR A 151 -1.90 -7.72 -8.55
CA TYR A 151 -1.98 -6.52 -7.70
C TYR A 151 -2.05 -6.79 -6.20
N GLU A 152 -1.62 -7.98 -5.76
CA GLU A 152 -1.48 -8.32 -4.35
C GLU A 152 -0.19 -7.77 -3.76
N PHE A 153 -0.19 -7.61 -2.44
CA PHE A 153 1.01 -7.22 -1.70
C PHE A 153 1.07 -7.91 -0.33
N HIS A 154 2.28 -8.08 0.17
CA HIS A 154 2.52 -8.60 1.52
C HIS A 154 3.52 -7.71 2.27
N TRP A 155 3.34 -7.61 3.58
CA TRP A 155 4.26 -6.97 4.50
C TRP A 155 4.73 -8.00 5.54
N TYR A 156 6.01 -8.27 5.53
CA TYR A 156 6.64 -9.19 6.48
C TYR A 156 7.64 -8.47 7.37
N GLY A 157 7.66 -8.80 8.68
CA GLY A 157 8.63 -8.33 9.66
C GLY A 157 9.16 -9.49 10.52
N ASN A 158 10.37 -9.36 11.05
CA ASN A 158 10.94 -10.34 11.98
C ASN A 158 11.00 -9.82 13.41
#